data_7591272701a651d05cd7f3d8a3b2cba0
#
_entry.id   7591272701a651d05cd7f3d8a3b2cba0
#
_cell.length_a   1.000
_cell.length_b   1.000
_cell.length_c   1.000
_cell.angle_alpha   90.00
_cell.angle_beta   90.00
_cell.angle_gamma   90.00
#
_symmetry.space_group_name_H-M   'P 1'
#
loop_
_entity.id
_entity.type
_entity.pdbx_description
1 polymer ?
#
loop_
_entity_poly.entity_id
_entity_poly.type
_entity_poly.pdbx_seq_one_letter_code
_entity_poly.pdbx_strand_id
1 'polypeptide(L)'
;MADSKPATLSSVAASGFLAASERVKPHTKLIALLALGHFVIDANQGALPAVLPFLKQWHGLTYAQVAMLVLAGNLTSSLIQPLFGYLSDRIARRWVLPVSIVVSGVGVALLGLAPGYAASLALVVVMGLGVASWHPEGYKTASGVAGERKATALSLFSLGGNVGIAVGAPLVTFLVAGFGSQGTLGMLVPTAIVGTLMLAAMPMITRESIPRAGGRARVRGANMPGAMAVLILVVTVRAWATLGFSTFVPFYYVDTLKADPTIVGVLLFVFLGAGALGTVIAGPIADRVGPRPFIRWVLPMSLPFGVLFLLSHGPLAFVALACFGAVLTSSFSVSVLLAQAYLPRNAGMASGLIVGFAIGLGGAGVTALGWVADRWGVPTALWISALMPLVAFAVARFLPPPRDLAAA
;
A
#
# COMPACT_ATOMS: atom_id res chain seq x y z
N MET A 1 50.19 14.99 -63.05
CA MET A 1 50.22 15.49 -61.68
C MET A 1 48.81 15.97 -61.36
N ALA A 2 48.06 15.17 -60.67
CA ALA A 2 46.73 15.50 -60.25
C ALA A 2 46.67 15.20 -58.73
N ASP A 3 46.60 16.28 -57.94
CA ASP A 3 46.45 16.25 -56.46
C ASP A 3 45.07 15.80 -56.08
N SER A 4 44.95 14.60 -55.52
CA SER A 4 43.75 14.11 -54.83
C SER A 4 43.87 14.42 -53.35
N LYS A 5 43.13 15.45 -52.86
CA LYS A 5 42.95 15.71 -51.44
C LYS A 5 42.09 14.65 -50.84
N PRO A 6 42.42 14.05 -49.67
CA PRO A 6 41.56 13.12 -48.98
C PRO A 6 40.40 13.88 -48.31
N ALA A 7 39.18 13.43 -48.56
CA ALA A 7 37.99 13.92 -47.88
C ALA A 7 38.07 13.56 -46.39
N THR A 8 37.97 14.55 -45.53
CA THR A 8 38.04 14.43 -44.07
C THR A 8 36.82 13.69 -43.52
N LEU A 9 37.05 12.52 -42.94
CA LEU A 9 36.07 11.69 -42.23
C LEU A 9 35.47 12.33 -40.96
N SER A 10 35.73 13.64 -40.72
CA SER A 10 35.28 14.33 -39.51
C SER A 10 33.89 14.98 -39.60
N SER A 11 33.32 15.12 -40.81
CA SER A 11 31.99 15.78 -40.95
C SER A 11 30.79 14.84 -40.88
N VAL A 12 30.99 13.52 -41.05
CA VAL A 12 29.88 12.53 -40.99
C VAL A 12 29.68 12.04 -39.57
N ALA A 13 30.71 12.07 -38.71
CA ALA A 13 30.57 11.67 -37.29
C ALA A 13 29.93 12.75 -36.43
N ALA A 14 29.99 14.03 -36.80
CA ALA A 14 29.41 15.12 -36.02
C ALA A 14 27.92 15.32 -36.24
N SER A 15 27.34 14.92 -37.38
CA SER A 15 25.90 15.01 -37.66
C SER A 15 25.09 13.89 -37.04
N GLY A 16 25.71 12.77 -36.64
CA GLY A 16 25.03 11.63 -35.96
C GLY A 16 24.91 11.81 -34.44
N PHE A 17 25.64 12.75 -33.82
CA PHE A 17 25.65 12.91 -32.35
C PHE A 17 24.76 14.04 -31.85
N LEU A 18 24.11 14.80 -32.72
CA LEU A 18 23.21 15.91 -32.40
C LEU A 18 21.76 15.64 -32.82
N ALA A 19 21.34 14.37 -33.00
CA ALA A 19 19.96 14.05 -32.85
C ALA A 19 19.68 14.17 -31.34
N ALA A 20 19.31 15.39 -30.90
CA ALA A 20 18.83 15.67 -29.58
C ALA A 20 17.75 14.62 -29.31
N SER A 21 17.97 13.70 -28.38
CA SER A 21 16.96 12.76 -27.93
C SER A 21 15.77 13.62 -27.53
N GLU A 22 14.72 13.62 -28.35
CA GLU A 22 13.48 14.30 -27.99
C GLU A 22 13.12 13.85 -26.60
N ARG A 23 13.25 14.75 -25.61
CA ARG A 23 12.90 14.47 -24.22
C ARG A 23 11.46 14.08 -24.16
N VAL A 24 11.20 12.80 -23.94
CA VAL A 24 9.83 12.28 -23.87
C VAL A 24 9.15 12.91 -22.66
N LYS A 25 8.24 13.85 -22.93
CA LYS A 25 7.47 14.52 -21.87
C LYS A 25 6.54 13.51 -21.18
N PRO A 26 6.37 13.61 -19.88
CA PRO A 26 5.39 12.77 -19.15
C PRO A 26 3.98 13.07 -19.62
N HIS A 27 3.16 12.03 -19.79
CA HIS A 27 1.77 12.20 -20.15
C HIS A 27 0.92 12.49 -18.90
N THR A 28 0.94 13.76 -18.44
CA THR A 28 0.37 14.21 -17.16
C THR A 28 -1.12 13.84 -16.98
N LYS A 29 -1.94 13.91 -18.03
CA LYS A 29 -3.35 13.51 -17.96
C LYS A 29 -3.53 12.02 -17.66
N LEU A 30 -2.72 11.15 -18.27
CA LEU A 30 -2.77 9.71 -17.97
C LEU A 30 -2.25 9.39 -16.57
N ILE A 31 -1.18 10.07 -16.13
CA ILE A 31 -0.67 9.90 -14.76
C ILE A 31 -1.72 10.33 -13.75
N ALA A 32 -2.42 11.46 -13.97
CA ALA A 32 -3.50 11.91 -13.09
C ALA A 32 -4.68 10.92 -13.08
N LEU A 33 -5.08 10.38 -14.23
CA LEU A 33 -6.13 9.37 -14.31
C LEU A 33 -5.73 8.05 -13.60
N LEU A 34 -4.48 7.61 -13.77
CA LEU A 34 -3.97 6.44 -13.07
C LEU A 34 -3.88 6.67 -11.55
N ALA A 35 -3.49 7.88 -11.11
CA ALA A 35 -3.52 8.25 -9.70
C ALA A 35 -4.94 8.27 -9.13
N LEU A 36 -5.92 8.74 -9.92
CA LEU A 36 -7.34 8.68 -9.54
C LEU A 36 -7.87 7.24 -9.48
N GLY A 37 -7.45 6.37 -10.42
CA GLY A 37 -7.75 4.94 -10.36
C GLY A 37 -7.15 4.28 -9.10
N HIS A 38 -5.91 4.63 -8.76
CA HIS A 38 -5.25 4.15 -7.53
C HIS A 38 -5.97 4.65 -6.27
N PHE A 39 -6.41 5.91 -6.27
CA PHE A 39 -7.25 6.46 -5.21
C PHE A 39 -8.52 5.63 -4.98
N VAL A 40 -9.26 5.28 -6.02
CA VAL A 40 -10.52 4.52 -5.88
C VAL A 40 -10.26 3.08 -5.41
N ILE A 41 -9.25 2.40 -5.97
CA ILE A 41 -8.86 1.05 -5.55
C ILE A 41 -8.52 1.02 -4.07
N ASP A 42 -7.69 1.95 -3.64
CA ASP A 42 -7.20 1.99 -2.26
C ASP A 42 -8.24 2.60 -1.30
N ALA A 43 -9.17 3.44 -1.78
CA ALA A 43 -10.34 3.85 -1.00
C ALA A 43 -11.26 2.65 -0.69
N ASN A 44 -11.45 1.74 -1.64
CA ASN A 44 -12.18 0.50 -1.40
C ASN A 44 -11.46 -0.38 -0.35
N GLN A 45 -10.15 -0.49 -0.42
CA GLN A 45 -9.36 -1.24 0.57
C GLN A 45 -9.40 -0.56 1.95
N GLY A 46 -9.27 0.76 2.01
CA GLY A 46 -9.31 1.55 3.25
C GLY A 46 -10.70 1.61 3.88
N ALA A 47 -11.76 1.37 3.12
CA ALA A 47 -13.13 1.28 3.62
C ALA A 47 -13.37 0.01 4.46
N LEU A 48 -12.67 -1.11 4.17
CA LEU A 48 -12.92 -2.37 4.84
C LEU A 48 -12.82 -2.28 6.38
N PRO A 49 -11.75 -1.76 6.99
CA PRO A 49 -11.68 -1.66 8.46
C PRO A 49 -12.81 -0.84 9.07
N ALA A 50 -13.32 0.17 8.34
CA ALA A 50 -14.42 1.01 8.82
C ALA A 50 -15.79 0.31 8.78
N VAL A 51 -15.98 -0.64 7.86
CA VAL A 51 -17.22 -1.42 7.75
C VAL A 51 -17.27 -2.56 8.77
N LEU A 52 -16.13 -3.03 9.29
CA LEU A 52 -16.06 -4.20 10.18
C LEU A 52 -16.95 -4.11 11.44
N PRO A 53 -17.00 -2.99 12.19
CA PRO A 53 -17.89 -2.87 13.34
C PRO A 53 -19.36 -3.02 12.95
N PHE A 54 -19.77 -2.49 11.82
CA PHE A 54 -21.13 -2.62 11.31
C PHE A 54 -21.44 -4.06 10.88
N LEU A 55 -20.52 -4.73 10.15
CA LEU A 55 -20.67 -6.15 9.79
C LEU A 55 -20.78 -7.03 11.04
N LYS A 56 -19.97 -6.74 12.07
CA LYS A 56 -20.05 -7.44 13.35
C LYS A 56 -21.44 -7.31 13.96
N GLN A 57 -21.97 -6.10 13.99
CA GLN A 57 -23.30 -5.82 14.54
C GLN A 57 -24.42 -6.45 13.70
N TRP A 58 -24.37 -6.32 12.36
CA TRP A 58 -25.43 -6.83 11.48
C TRP A 58 -25.52 -8.36 11.47
N HIS A 59 -24.39 -9.06 11.63
CA HIS A 59 -24.33 -10.53 11.52
C HIS A 59 -23.96 -11.24 12.82
N GLY A 60 -23.83 -10.53 13.96
CA GLY A 60 -23.45 -11.12 15.23
C GLY A 60 -22.08 -11.80 15.22
N LEU A 61 -21.11 -11.25 14.50
CA LEU A 61 -19.79 -11.87 14.34
C LEU A 61 -18.93 -11.75 15.60
N THR A 62 -18.07 -12.74 15.80
CA THR A 62 -16.98 -12.66 16.79
C THR A 62 -15.84 -11.79 16.26
N TYR A 63 -14.95 -11.31 17.14
CA TYR A 63 -13.76 -10.57 16.72
C TYR A 63 -12.81 -11.43 15.88
N ALA A 64 -12.72 -12.74 16.17
CA ALA A 64 -11.97 -13.68 15.35
C ALA A 64 -12.53 -13.78 13.93
N GLN A 65 -13.84 -13.84 13.75
CA GLN A 65 -14.48 -13.85 12.43
C GLN A 65 -14.22 -12.57 11.66
N VAL A 66 -14.31 -11.42 12.32
CA VAL A 66 -13.98 -10.12 11.72
C VAL A 66 -12.50 -10.06 11.32
N ALA A 67 -11.59 -10.52 12.18
CA ALA A 67 -10.17 -10.59 11.88
C ALA A 67 -9.86 -11.53 10.71
N MET A 68 -10.63 -12.60 10.53
CA MET A 68 -10.54 -13.48 9.34
C MET A 68 -10.96 -12.76 8.04
N LEU A 69 -11.91 -11.81 8.08
CA LEU A 69 -12.21 -10.96 6.92
C LEU A 69 -10.98 -10.11 6.54
N VAL A 70 -10.30 -9.52 7.53
CA VAL A 70 -9.07 -8.76 7.31
C VAL A 70 -7.96 -9.65 6.74
N LEU A 71 -7.78 -10.85 7.29
CA LEU A 71 -6.81 -11.82 6.79
C LEU A 71 -7.09 -12.18 5.33
N ALA A 72 -8.34 -12.52 5.00
CA ALA A 72 -8.74 -12.88 3.65
C ALA A 72 -8.50 -11.72 2.65
N GLY A 73 -8.87 -10.50 3.03
CA GLY A 73 -8.59 -9.30 2.24
C GLY A 73 -7.09 -9.09 2.00
N ASN A 74 -6.28 -9.20 3.04
CA ASN A 74 -4.82 -9.03 2.92
C ASN A 74 -4.16 -10.17 2.13
N LEU A 75 -4.57 -11.42 2.32
CA LEU A 75 -4.02 -12.55 1.55
C LEU A 75 -4.35 -12.40 0.06
N THR A 76 -5.59 -12.07 -0.27
CA THR A 76 -5.99 -11.90 -1.67
C THR A 76 -5.38 -10.67 -2.31
N SER A 77 -5.37 -9.53 -1.62
CA SER A 77 -4.80 -8.29 -2.17
C SER A 77 -3.28 -8.30 -2.27
N SER A 78 -2.58 -9.09 -1.44
CA SER A 78 -1.12 -9.02 -1.32
C SER A 78 -0.41 -10.28 -1.80
N LEU A 79 -0.86 -11.48 -1.38
CA LEU A 79 -0.18 -12.73 -1.70
C LEU A 79 -0.38 -13.15 -3.16
N ILE A 80 -1.55 -12.82 -3.74
CA ILE A 80 -1.87 -13.12 -5.14
C ILE A 80 -1.27 -12.08 -6.12
N GLN A 81 -0.85 -10.92 -5.63
CA GLN A 81 -0.30 -9.83 -6.42
C GLN A 81 0.91 -10.24 -7.32
N PRO A 82 1.88 -11.06 -6.87
CA PRO A 82 2.97 -11.53 -7.72
C PRO A 82 2.49 -12.37 -8.91
N LEU A 83 1.40 -13.12 -8.75
CA LEU A 83 0.80 -13.89 -9.85
C LEU A 83 0.24 -12.96 -10.92
N PHE A 84 -0.49 -11.92 -10.52
CA PHE A 84 -0.96 -10.89 -11.47
C PHE A 84 0.19 -10.14 -12.12
N GLY A 85 1.27 -9.85 -11.39
CA GLY A 85 2.50 -9.25 -11.94
C GLY A 85 3.12 -10.12 -13.03
N TYR A 86 3.27 -11.42 -12.78
CA TYR A 86 3.78 -12.38 -13.74
C TYR A 86 2.90 -12.48 -14.99
N LEU A 87 1.58 -12.52 -14.81
CA LEU A 87 0.62 -12.53 -15.92
C LEU A 87 0.67 -11.22 -16.73
N SER A 88 0.76 -10.09 -16.07
CA SER A 88 0.90 -8.76 -16.69
C SER A 88 2.19 -8.64 -17.52
N ASP A 89 3.29 -9.27 -17.08
CA ASP A 89 4.55 -9.26 -17.82
C ASP A 89 4.52 -10.09 -19.10
N ARG A 90 3.75 -11.17 -19.10
CA ARG A 90 3.60 -12.05 -20.28
C ARG A 90 2.54 -11.57 -21.26
N ILE A 91 1.46 -10.98 -20.73
CA ILE A 91 0.29 -10.60 -21.53
C ILE A 91 -0.10 -9.18 -21.10
N ALA A 92 0.38 -8.17 -21.83
CA ALA A 92 0.01 -6.77 -21.57
C ALA A 92 -1.48 -6.55 -21.82
N ARG A 93 -2.32 -6.77 -20.81
CA ARG A 93 -3.77 -6.62 -20.87
C ARG A 93 -4.21 -5.39 -20.12
N ARG A 94 -4.11 -4.24 -20.75
CA ARG A 94 -4.49 -2.94 -20.15
C ARG A 94 -5.94 -2.87 -19.66
N TRP A 95 -6.85 -3.69 -20.23
CA TRP A 95 -8.24 -3.78 -19.78
C TRP A 95 -8.37 -4.30 -18.33
N VAL A 96 -7.32 -4.89 -17.76
CA VAL A 96 -7.29 -5.26 -16.33
C VAL A 96 -7.49 -4.02 -15.44
N LEU A 97 -7.00 -2.84 -15.84
CA LEU A 97 -7.14 -1.60 -15.05
C LEU A 97 -8.60 -1.24 -14.75
N PRO A 98 -9.48 -1.01 -15.74
CA PRO A 98 -10.89 -0.69 -15.45
C PRO A 98 -11.62 -1.84 -14.76
N VAL A 99 -11.34 -3.10 -15.12
CA VAL A 99 -11.96 -4.27 -14.51
C VAL A 99 -11.58 -4.39 -13.03
N SER A 100 -10.33 -4.14 -12.68
CA SER A 100 -9.87 -4.16 -11.28
C SER A 100 -10.64 -3.15 -10.41
N ILE A 101 -10.88 -1.94 -10.92
CA ILE A 101 -11.66 -0.91 -10.22
C ILE A 101 -13.08 -1.42 -9.95
N VAL A 102 -13.73 -1.97 -10.98
CA VAL A 102 -15.11 -2.48 -10.85
C VAL A 102 -15.17 -3.65 -9.87
N VAL A 103 -14.26 -4.63 -10.00
CA VAL A 103 -14.22 -5.81 -9.13
C VAL A 103 -13.99 -5.41 -7.67
N SER A 104 -13.03 -4.54 -7.40
CA SER A 104 -12.78 -4.03 -6.05
C SER A 104 -13.98 -3.27 -5.48
N GLY A 105 -14.57 -2.35 -6.27
CA GLY A 105 -15.70 -1.55 -5.85
C GLY A 105 -16.96 -2.37 -5.60
N VAL A 106 -17.27 -3.35 -6.44
CA VAL A 106 -18.40 -4.27 -6.25
C VAL A 106 -18.22 -5.07 -4.98
N GLY A 107 -16.99 -5.58 -4.72
CA GLY A 107 -16.69 -6.32 -3.49
C GLY A 107 -17.03 -5.54 -2.23
N VAL A 108 -16.62 -4.26 -2.14
CA VAL A 108 -16.93 -3.41 -0.99
C VAL A 108 -18.39 -2.98 -0.95
N ALA A 109 -18.93 -2.57 -2.09
CA ALA A 109 -20.28 -2.01 -2.16
C ALA A 109 -21.35 -3.02 -1.72
N LEU A 110 -21.17 -4.30 -2.01
CA LEU A 110 -22.13 -5.34 -1.66
C LEU A 110 -21.99 -5.87 -0.21
N LEU A 111 -20.96 -5.44 0.55
CA LEU A 111 -20.76 -5.91 1.93
C LEU A 111 -21.97 -5.65 2.83
N GLY A 112 -22.62 -4.49 2.70
CA GLY A 112 -23.79 -4.15 3.48
C GLY A 112 -25.06 -4.92 3.09
N LEU A 113 -25.05 -5.60 1.95
CA LEU A 113 -26.15 -6.47 1.47
C LEU A 113 -25.82 -7.96 1.64
N ALA A 114 -24.66 -8.31 2.17
CA ALA A 114 -24.25 -9.68 2.38
C ALA A 114 -25.25 -10.38 3.35
N PRO A 115 -25.78 -11.56 3.03
CA PRO A 115 -26.73 -12.24 3.89
C PRO A 115 -26.10 -12.88 5.14
N GLY A 116 -24.78 -12.80 5.30
CA GLY A 116 -24.06 -13.35 6.45
C GLY A 116 -22.56 -13.44 6.23
N TYR A 117 -21.86 -14.08 7.19
CA TYR A 117 -20.40 -14.14 7.24
C TYR A 117 -19.74 -14.71 5.97
N ALA A 118 -20.25 -15.85 5.44
CA ALA A 118 -19.67 -16.49 4.27
C ALA A 118 -19.73 -15.59 3.02
N ALA A 119 -20.85 -14.88 2.84
CA ALA A 119 -21.00 -13.93 1.74
C ALA A 119 -20.07 -12.71 1.93
N SER A 120 -19.96 -12.19 3.16
CA SER A 120 -19.02 -11.10 3.48
C SER A 120 -17.59 -11.53 3.19
N LEU A 121 -17.19 -12.75 3.53
CA LEU A 121 -15.86 -13.30 3.25
C LEU A 121 -15.61 -13.38 1.73
N ALA A 122 -16.58 -13.89 0.97
CA ALA A 122 -16.48 -13.96 -0.49
C ALA A 122 -16.33 -12.57 -1.12
N LEU A 123 -17.10 -11.58 -0.66
CA LEU A 123 -17.03 -10.21 -1.16
C LEU A 123 -15.69 -9.52 -0.83
N VAL A 124 -15.14 -9.77 0.36
CA VAL A 124 -13.78 -9.29 0.73
C VAL A 124 -12.71 -9.93 -0.16
N VAL A 125 -12.83 -11.22 -0.50
CA VAL A 125 -11.95 -11.88 -1.45
C VAL A 125 -12.07 -11.24 -2.84
N VAL A 126 -13.29 -10.96 -3.32
CA VAL A 126 -13.55 -10.28 -4.61
C VAL A 126 -12.88 -8.90 -4.61
N MET A 127 -13.08 -8.10 -3.54
CA MET A 127 -12.40 -6.81 -3.38
C MET A 127 -10.88 -6.98 -3.46
N GLY A 128 -10.32 -7.93 -2.72
CA GLY A 128 -8.88 -8.19 -2.68
C GLY A 128 -8.30 -8.60 -4.04
N LEU A 129 -9.03 -9.39 -4.85
CA LEU A 129 -8.63 -9.74 -6.22
C LEU A 129 -8.58 -8.51 -7.14
N GLY A 130 -9.53 -7.59 -7.01
CA GLY A 130 -9.49 -6.30 -7.70
C GLY A 130 -8.25 -5.50 -7.34
N VAL A 131 -7.95 -5.36 -6.05
CA VAL A 131 -6.76 -4.68 -5.54
C VAL A 131 -5.48 -5.35 -6.05
N ALA A 132 -5.38 -6.69 -5.96
CA ALA A 132 -4.20 -7.45 -6.38
C ALA A 132 -3.90 -7.32 -7.88
N SER A 133 -4.94 -7.25 -8.72
CA SER A 133 -4.79 -7.14 -10.17
C SER A 133 -4.43 -5.71 -10.62
N TRP A 134 -4.87 -4.68 -9.88
CA TRP A 134 -4.60 -3.28 -10.17
C TRP A 134 -3.12 -2.92 -10.04
N HIS A 135 -2.52 -3.21 -8.88
CA HIS A 135 -1.21 -2.66 -8.53
C HIS A 135 -0.09 -2.96 -9.54
N PRO A 136 0.13 -4.22 -9.98
CA PRO A 136 1.20 -4.50 -10.94
C PRO A 136 1.00 -3.78 -12.27
N GLU A 137 -0.23 -3.81 -12.81
CA GLU A 137 -0.54 -3.20 -14.10
C GLU A 137 -0.56 -1.67 -14.01
N GLY A 138 -1.04 -1.10 -12.89
CA GLY A 138 -1.04 0.32 -12.61
C GLY A 138 0.37 0.91 -12.54
N TYR A 139 1.26 0.32 -11.75
CA TYR A 139 2.66 0.73 -11.64
C TYR A 139 3.39 0.62 -12.97
N LYS A 140 3.17 -0.48 -13.71
CA LYS A 140 3.75 -0.70 -15.04
C LYS A 140 3.29 0.36 -16.04
N THR A 141 2.00 0.64 -16.07
CA THR A 141 1.40 1.64 -16.96
C THR A 141 1.87 3.06 -16.60
N ALA A 142 1.85 3.42 -15.31
CA ALA A 142 2.34 4.72 -14.84
C ALA A 142 3.82 4.94 -15.18
N SER A 143 4.65 3.92 -15.00
CA SER A 143 6.06 3.96 -15.42
C SER A 143 6.23 4.11 -16.95
N GLY A 144 5.36 3.48 -17.73
CA GLY A 144 5.37 3.54 -19.19
C GLY A 144 5.07 4.93 -19.75
N VAL A 145 4.13 5.66 -19.10
CA VAL A 145 3.73 7.02 -19.54
C VAL A 145 4.49 8.15 -18.85
N ALA A 146 5.44 7.82 -17.99
CA ALA A 146 6.19 8.79 -17.17
C ALA A 146 7.25 9.59 -17.95
N GLY A 147 7.64 9.15 -19.15
CA GLY A 147 8.75 9.75 -19.89
C GLY A 147 10.05 9.71 -19.07
N GLU A 148 10.77 10.81 -19.03
CA GLU A 148 12.03 10.94 -18.26
C GLU A 148 11.80 11.12 -16.74
N ARG A 149 10.61 11.56 -16.34
CA ARG A 149 10.28 11.90 -14.93
C ARG A 149 9.61 10.73 -14.20
N LYS A 150 10.20 9.53 -14.26
CA LYS A 150 9.61 8.31 -13.69
C LYS A 150 9.36 8.42 -12.18
N ALA A 151 10.30 8.95 -11.41
CA ALA A 151 10.16 9.11 -9.97
C ALA A 151 8.96 10.01 -9.62
N THR A 152 8.83 11.17 -10.26
CA THR A 152 7.71 12.10 -10.06
C THR A 152 6.37 11.45 -10.43
N ALA A 153 6.30 10.76 -11.57
CA ALA A 153 5.07 10.11 -12.03
C ALA A 153 4.62 9.00 -11.07
N LEU A 154 5.56 8.16 -10.60
CA LEU A 154 5.26 7.09 -9.65
C LEU A 154 4.91 7.64 -8.26
N SER A 155 5.51 8.77 -7.84
CA SER A 155 5.13 9.43 -6.59
C SER A 155 3.71 9.98 -6.65
N LEU A 156 3.30 10.62 -7.75
CA LEU A 156 1.92 11.09 -7.95
C LEU A 156 0.93 9.93 -7.99
N PHE A 157 1.29 8.84 -8.67
CA PHE A 157 0.50 7.62 -8.70
C PHE A 157 0.31 7.05 -7.28
N SER A 158 1.40 6.93 -6.50
CA SER A 158 1.36 6.41 -5.12
C SER A 158 0.62 7.35 -4.17
N LEU A 159 0.70 8.68 -4.39
CA LEU A 159 -0.06 9.65 -3.61
C LEU A 159 -1.58 9.39 -3.73
N GLY A 160 -2.06 9.05 -4.94
CA GLY A 160 -3.45 8.67 -5.15
C GLY A 160 -3.87 7.53 -4.22
N GLY A 161 -3.09 6.44 -4.19
CA GLY A 161 -3.36 5.30 -3.32
C GLY A 161 -3.36 5.66 -1.82
N ASN A 162 -2.31 6.36 -1.36
CA ASN A 162 -2.21 6.75 0.05
C ASN A 162 -3.40 7.62 0.52
N VAL A 163 -3.82 8.59 -0.32
CA VAL A 163 -4.99 9.41 -0.05
C VAL A 163 -6.26 8.56 -0.09
N GLY A 164 -6.36 7.63 -1.04
CA GLY A 164 -7.47 6.69 -1.16
C GLY A 164 -7.68 5.88 0.12
N ILE A 165 -6.63 5.22 0.62
CA ILE A 165 -6.70 4.46 1.88
C ILE A 165 -7.20 5.32 3.04
N ALA A 166 -6.71 6.56 3.17
CA ALA A 166 -7.09 7.45 4.26
C ALA A 166 -8.55 7.94 4.13
N VAL A 167 -9.02 8.23 2.91
CA VAL A 167 -10.37 8.77 2.64
C VAL A 167 -11.43 7.67 2.59
N GLY A 168 -11.08 6.44 2.24
CA GLY A 168 -12.03 5.33 2.13
C GLY A 168 -12.82 5.07 3.40
N ALA A 169 -12.15 5.13 4.56
CA ALA A 169 -12.80 4.91 5.86
C ALA A 169 -13.86 5.97 6.19
N PRO A 170 -13.58 7.28 6.19
CA PRO A 170 -14.61 8.29 6.46
C PRO A 170 -15.72 8.31 5.40
N LEU A 171 -15.39 8.05 4.13
CA LEU A 171 -16.38 7.99 3.07
C LEU A 171 -17.43 6.89 3.33
N VAL A 172 -16.99 5.65 3.55
CA VAL A 172 -17.92 4.55 3.81
C VAL A 172 -18.66 4.71 5.15
N THR A 173 -18.00 5.24 6.17
CA THR A 173 -18.65 5.52 7.47
C THR A 173 -19.78 6.54 7.30
N PHE A 174 -19.54 7.64 6.56
CA PHE A 174 -20.56 8.64 6.26
C PHE A 174 -21.75 8.03 5.50
N LEU A 175 -21.48 7.21 4.49
CA LEU A 175 -22.51 6.53 3.70
C LEU A 175 -23.33 5.55 4.55
N VAL A 176 -22.70 4.75 5.41
CA VAL A 176 -23.39 3.82 6.30
C VAL A 176 -24.16 4.55 7.39
N ALA A 177 -23.64 5.65 7.93
CA ALA A 177 -24.36 6.47 8.91
C ALA A 177 -25.64 7.08 8.33
N GLY A 178 -25.60 7.52 7.04
CA GLY A 178 -26.76 8.11 6.40
C GLY A 178 -27.78 7.12 5.85
N PHE A 179 -27.35 5.95 5.38
CA PHE A 179 -28.19 5.02 4.62
C PHE A 179 -28.21 3.59 5.19
N GLY A 180 -27.69 3.38 6.42
CA GLY A 180 -27.60 2.05 7.02
C GLY A 180 -26.72 1.10 6.21
N SER A 181 -27.05 -0.20 6.20
CA SER A 181 -26.29 -1.20 5.46
C SER A 181 -26.22 -0.94 3.95
N GLN A 182 -27.27 -0.36 3.36
CA GLN A 182 -27.31 0.02 1.94
C GLN A 182 -26.33 1.14 1.61
N GLY A 183 -25.85 1.90 2.60
CA GLY A 183 -24.86 2.95 2.42
C GLY A 183 -23.57 2.48 1.75
N THR A 184 -23.17 1.22 1.94
CA THR A 184 -22.00 0.65 1.26
C THR A 184 -22.11 0.69 -0.27
N LEU A 185 -23.33 0.66 -0.83
CA LEU A 185 -23.58 0.80 -2.28
C LEU A 185 -23.07 2.14 -2.82
N GLY A 186 -22.99 3.17 -1.99
CA GLY A 186 -22.44 4.48 -2.38
C GLY A 186 -20.96 4.39 -2.85
N MET A 187 -20.23 3.35 -2.48
CA MET A 187 -18.88 3.10 -2.98
C MET A 187 -18.84 2.74 -4.48
N LEU A 188 -20.00 2.38 -5.07
CA LEU A 188 -20.12 2.21 -6.53
C LEU A 188 -20.00 3.53 -7.29
N VAL A 189 -20.31 4.67 -6.67
CA VAL A 189 -20.29 5.98 -7.36
C VAL A 189 -18.87 6.32 -7.83
N PRO A 190 -17.85 6.44 -6.95
CA PRO A 190 -16.50 6.67 -7.41
C PRO A 190 -15.97 5.53 -8.31
N THR A 191 -16.37 4.29 -8.03
CA THR A 191 -16.02 3.10 -8.83
C THR A 191 -16.53 3.23 -10.26
N ALA A 192 -17.81 3.58 -10.46
CA ALA A 192 -18.44 3.72 -11.77
C ALA A 192 -17.85 4.91 -12.55
N ILE A 193 -17.69 6.06 -11.89
CA ILE A 193 -17.11 7.26 -12.53
C ILE A 193 -15.70 6.96 -13.02
N VAL A 194 -14.82 6.48 -12.16
CA VAL A 194 -13.41 6.29 -12.50
C VAL A 194 -13.21 5.08 -13.40
N GLY A 195 -13.99 4.00 -13.21
CA GLY A 195 -14.00 2.85 -14.11
C GLY A 195 -14.39 3.24 -15.54
N THR A 196 -15.42 4.07 -15.70
CA THR A 196 -15.86 4.58 -17.02
C THR A 196 -14.80 5.51 -17.64
N LEU A 197 -14.21 6.42 -16.86
CA LEU A 197 -13.13 7.28 -17.34
C LEU A 197 -11.91 6.45 -17.78
N MET A 198 -11.58 5.39 -17.05
CA MET A 198 -10.49 4.49 -17.39
C MET A 198 -10.78 3.69 -18.67
N LEU A 199 -12.03 3.21 -18.85
CA LEU A 199 -12.48 2.57 -20.09
C LEU A 199 -12.40 3.52 -21.28
N ALA A 200 -12.87 4.74 -21.13
CA ALA A 200 -12.81 5.75 -22.19
C ALA A 200 -11.35 6.12 -22.57
N ALA A 201 -10.44 6.06 -21.62
CA ALA A 201 -9.02 6.34 -21.85
C ALA A 201 -8.22 5.12 -22.38
N MET A 202 -8.82 3.93 -22.49
CA MET A 202 -8.13 2.71 -22.93
C MET A 202 -7.36 2.84 -24.25
N PRO A 203 -7.91 3.47 -25.32
CA PRO A 203 -7.15 3.65 -26.56
C PRO A 203 -5.87 4.46 -26.34
N MET A 204 -5.91 5.51 -25.52
CA MET A 204 -4.76 6.35 -25.18
C MET A 204 -3.76 5.60 -24.30
N ILE A 205 -4.24 4.87 -23.29
CA ILE A 205 -3.39 4.04 -22.40
C ILE A 205 -2.62 3.00 -23.22
N THR A 206 -3.30 2.33 -24.15
CA THR A 206 -2.68 1.28 -24.97
C THR A 206 -1.62 1.86 -25.90
N ARG A 207 -1.88 3.03 -26.51
CA ARG A 207 -0.95 3.69 -27.44
C ARG A 207 0.31 4.20 -26.74
N GLU A 208 0.17 4.86 -25.58
CA GLU A 208 1.26 5.59 -24.94
C GLU A 208 2.12 4.71 -23.99
N SER A 209 1.62 3.56 -23.55
CA SER A 209 2.33 2.71 -22.59
C SER A 209 3.14 1.56 -23.20
N ILE A 210 3.53 1.67 -24.48
CA ILE A 210 4.43 0.71 -25.14
C ILE A 210 5.82 0.81 -24.49
N PRO A 211 6.40 -0.29 -23.95
CA PRO A 211 7.73 -0.23 -23.37
C PRO A 211 8.76 0.11 -24.46
N ARG A 212 9.38 1.28 -24.38
CA ARG A 212 10.62 1.53 -25.15
C ARG A 212 11.72 0.74 -24.47
N ALA A 213 12.43 -0.07 -25.26
CA ALA A 213 13.56 -0.90 -24.82
C ALA A 213 14.66 -0.02 -24.22
N GLY A 214 14.58 0.27 -22.93
CA GLY A 214 15.62 0.90 -22.14
C GLY A 214 16.46 -0.20 -21.51
N GLY A 215 17.76 -0.25 -21.83
CA GLY A 215 18.69 -1.27 -21.38
C GLY A 215 18.61 -1.48 -19.86
N ARG A 216 18.50 -2.74 -19.44
CA ARG A 216 18.67 -3.15 -18.04
C ARG A 216 20.11 -2.81 -17.64
N ALA A 217 20.31 -1.74 -16.90
CA ALA A 217 21.58 -1.50 -16.24
C ALA A 217 21.95 -2.78 -15.46
N ARG A 218 23.15 -3.30 -15.70
CA ARG A 218 23.68 -4.50 -15.03
C ARG A 218 23.90 -4.14 -13.56
N VAL A 219 22.94 -4.50 -12.70
CA VAL A 219 23.01 -4.20 -11.26
C VAL A 219 24.18 -5.00 -10.66
N ARG A 220 25.17 -4.28 -10.12
CA ARG A 220 26.29 -4.86 -9.37
C ARG A 220 25.83 -5.09 -7.91
N GLY A 221 26.21 -6.21 -7.31
CA GLY A 221 25.90 -6.54 -5.93
C GLY A 221 25.53 -8.02 -5.76
N ALA A 222 25.81 -8.58 -4.58
CA ALA A 222 25.42 -9.94 -4.21
C ALA A 222 24.13 -9.92 -3.39
N ASN A 223 23.20 -10.81 -3.69
CA ASN A 223 21.99 -10.99 -2.89
C ASN A 223 22.34 -11.47 -1.48
N MET A 224 21.57 -10.99 -0.49
CA MET A 224 21.68 -11.31 0.94
C MET A 224 20.37 -11.94 1.44
N PRO A 225 20.05 -13.20 1.10
CA PRO A 225 18.74 -13.80 1.40
C PRO A 225 18.48 -13.93 2.92
N GLY A 226 19.49 -14.17 3.73
CA GLY A 226 19.36 -14.20 5.19
C GLY A 226 18.97 -12.83 5.77
N ALA A 227 19.58 -11.75 5.27
CA ALA A 227 19.20 -10.39 5.66
C ALA A 227 17.75 -10.06 5.24
N MET A 228 17.36 -10.52 4.06
CA MET A 228 15.99 -10.37 3.56
C MET A 228 14.98 -11.10 4.45
N ALA A 229 15.28 -12.32 4.89
CA ALA A 229 14.41 -13.08 5.80
C ALA A 229 14.21 -12.35 7.15
N VAL A 230 15.27 -11.78 7.72
CA VAL A 230 15.17 -10.95 8.94
C VAL A 230 14.30 -9.71 8.68
N LEU A 231 14.48 -9.05 7.54
CA LEU A 231 13.68 -7.87 7.20
C LEU A 231 12.20 -8.22 6.99
N ILE A 232 11.89 -9.34 6.35
CA ILE A 232 10.51 -9.85 6.21
C ILE A 232 9.89 -10.03 7.61
N LEU A 233 10.60 -10.64 8.55
CA LEU A 233 10.10 -10.85 9.92
C LEU A 233 9.86 -9.50 10.63
N VAL A 234 10.77 -8.54 10.51
CA VAL A 234 10.59 -7.17 11.05
C VAL A 234 9.32 -6.53 10.51
N VAL A 235 9.12 -6.58 9.18
CA VAL A 235 7.96 -5.96 8.53
C VAL A 235 6.67 -6.69 8.88
N THR A 236 6.69 -8.02 8.97
CA THR A 236 5.53 -8.82 9.38
C THR A 236 5.08 -8.46 10.80
N VAL A 237 6.01 -8.42 11.77
CA VAL A 237 5.69 -8.06 13.16
C VAL A 237 5.19 -6.61 13.26
N ARG A 238 5.82 -5.69 12.52
CA ARG A 238 5.33 -4.30 12.42
C ARG A 238 3.92 -4.24 11.82
N ALA A 239 3.64 -5.06 10.81
CA ALA A 239 2.33 -5.10 10.18
C ALA A 239 1.23 -5.56 11.16
N TRP A 240 1.54 -6.42 12.14
CA TRP A 240 0.60 -6.78 13.21
C TRP A 240 0.15 -5.55 14.02
N ALA A 241 1.07 -4.63 14.33
CA ALA A 241 0.71 -3.38 15.00
C ALA A 241 -0.20 -2.51 14.12
N THR A 242 0.18 -2.28 12.85
CA THR A 242 -0.59 -1.43 11.94
C THR A 242 -1.99 -1.99 11.69
N LEU A 243 -2.08 -3.28 11.33
CA LEU A 243 -3.35 -3.95 11.06
C LEU A 243 -4.16 -4.15 12.35
N GLY A 244 -3.50 -4.41 13.48
CA GLY A 244 -4.15 -4.49 14.80
C GLY A 244 -4.83 -3.17 15.16
N PHE A 245 -4.14 -2.04 15.03
CA PHE A 245 -4.74 -0.74 15.30
C PHE A 245 -5.86 -0.39 14.31
N SER A 246 -5.65 -0.57 13.01
CA SER A 246 -6.68 -0.29 12.01
C SER A 246 -7.93 -1.16 12.20
N THR A 247 -7.78 -2.38 12.73
CA THR A 247 -8.90 -3.29 12.97
C THR A 247 -9.56 -3.04 14.32
N PHE A 248 -8.79 -2.90 15.41
CA PHE A 248 -9.35 -2.93 16.77
C PHE A 248 -9.59 -1.55 17.39
N VAL A 249 -8.99 -0.46 16.89
CA VAL A 249 -9.32 0.91 17.36
C VAL A 249 -10.81 1.24 17.12
N PRO A 250 -11.42 0.95 15.95
CA PRO A 250 -12.86 1.08 15.77
C PRO A 250 -13.68 0.35 16.82
N PHE A 251 -13.39 -0.91 17.09
CA PHE A 251 -14.09 -1.71 18.11
C PHE A 251 -13.87 -1.20 19.52
N TYR A 252 -12.68 -0.71 19.84
CA TYR A 252 -12.40 -0.11 21.14
C TYR A 252 -13.32 1.09 21.39
N TYR A 253 -13.49 1.96 20.42
CA TYR A 253 -14.39 3.10 20.56
C TYR A 253 -15.87 2.68 20.58
N VAL A 254 -16.32 1.83 19.67
CA VAL A 254 -17.73 1.45 19.54
C VAL A 254 -18.15 0.47 20.65
N ASP A 255 -17.41 -0.62 20.83
CA ASP A 255 -17.83 -1.72 21.71
C ASP A 255 -17.41 -1.49 23.18
N THR A 256 -16.22 -0.86 23.42
CA THR A 256 -15.70 -0.67 24.79
C THR A 256 -16.08 0.71 25.34
N LEU A 257 -15.81 1.79 24.59
CA LEU A 257 -16.10 3.16 25.03
C LEU A 257 -17.54 3.60 24.74
N LYS A 258 -18.32 2.78 24.02
CA LYS A 258 -19.73 3.06 23.65
C LYS A 258 -19.90 4.38 22.88
N ALA A 259 -18.88 4.76 22.10
CA ALA A 259 -18.92 5.93 21.25
C ALA A 259 -19.84 5.72 20.05
N ASP A 260 -20.29 6.81 19.44
CA ASP A 260 -21.07 6.76 18.21
C ASP A 260 -20.25 6.12 17.08
N PRO A 261 -20.80 5.14 16.34
CA PRO A 261 -20.08 4.48 15.23
C PRO A 261 -19.57 5.42 14.13
N THR A 262 -20.13 6.62 13.99
CA THR A 262 -19.66 7.62 13.01
C THR A 262 -18.22 8.07 13.25
N ILE A 263 -17.71 7.93 14.48
CA ILE A 263 -16.33 8.27 14.83
C ILE A 263 -15.29 7.36 14.16
N VAL A 264 -15.69 6.16 13.73
CA VAL A 264 -14.80 5.16 13.14
C VAL A 264 -14.05 5.71 11.92
N GLY A 265 -14.78 6.41 11.05
CA GLY A 265 -14.18 7.05 9.87
C GLY A 265 -13.10 8.06 10.23
N VAL A 266 -13.35 8.89 11.27
CA VAL A 266 -12.39 9.90 11.75
C VAL A 266 -11.15 9.24 12.36
N LEU A 267 -11.33 8.21 13.19
CA LEU A 267 -10.23 7.48 13.82
C LEU A 267 -9.29 6.87 12.78
N LEU A 268 -9.85 6.20 11.79
CA LEU A 268 -9.08 5.57 10.72
C LEU A 268 -8.44 6.60 9.79
N PHE A 269 -9.14 7.70 9.49
CA PHE A 269 -8.57 8.81 8.73
C PHE A 269 -7.36 9.41 9.44
N VAL A 270 -7.46 9.66 10.74
CA VAL A 270 -6.37 10.19 11.56
C VAL A 270 -5.18 9.24 11.57
N PHE A 271 -5.42 7.94 11.79
CA PHE A 271 -4.36 6.93 11.87
C PHE A 271 -3.67 6.70 10.51
N LEU A 272 -4.46 6.43 9.47
CA LEU A 272 -3.96 6.08 8.14
C LEU A 272 -3.42 7.31 7.39
N GLY A 273 -4.11 8.45 7.52
CA GLY A 273 -3.69 9.71 6.91
C GLY A 273 -2.39 10.23 7.51
N ALA A 274 -2.26 10.20 8.84
CA ALA A 274 -0.99 10.52 9.50
C ALA A 274 0.12 9.53 9.10
N GLY A 275 -0.21 8.24 8.92
CA GLY A 275 0.70 7.23 8.40
C GLY A 275 1.22 7.55 7.01
N ALA A 276 0.35 8.02 6.11
CA ALA A 276 0.74 8.47 4.77
C ALA A 276 1.72 9.65 4.82
N LEU A 277 1.43 10.66 5.67
CA LEU A 277 2.33 11.80 5.90
C LEU A 277 3.68 11.34 6.48
N GLY A 278 3.66 10.46 7.47
CA GLY A 278 4.88 9.86 8.04
C GLY A 278 5.77 9.19 6.99
N THR A 279 5.16 8.49 6.04
CA THR A 279 5.87 7.83 4.93
C THR A 279 6.57 8.86 4.02
N VAL A 280 5.92 9.99 3.72
CA VAL A 280 6.52 11.07 2.92
C VAL A 280 7.70 11.71 3.65
N ILE A 281 7.54 11.99 4.95
CA ILE A 281 8.59 12.61 5.79
C ILE A 281 9.78 11.65 5.99
N ALA A 282 9.54 10.36 6.01
CA ALA A 282 10.58 9.34 6.24
C ALA A 282 11.66 9.31 5.16
N GLY A 283 11.31 9.55 3.89
CA GLY A 283 12.24 9.48 2.77
C GLY A 283 13.49 10.34 2.98
N PRO A 284 13.37 11.69 3.10
CA PRO A 284 14.51 12.58 3.31
C PRO A 284 15.31 12.29 4.59
N ILE A 285 14.66 11.77 5.63
CA ILE A 285 15.35 11.39 6.87
C ILE A 285 16.17 10.12 6.65
N ALA A 286 15.56 9.10 6.05
CA ALA A 286 16.23 7.85 5.74
C ALA A 286 17.39 8.01 4.76
N ASP A 287 17.30 8.97 3.81
CA ASP A 287 18.40 9.31 2.89
C ASP A 287 19.63 9.84 3.64
N ARG A 288 19.41 10.58 4.75
CA ARG A 288 20.51 11.15 5.56
C ARG A 288 21.11 10.15 6.54
N VAL A 289 20.28 9.38 7.25
CA VAL A 289 20.73 8.48 8.32
C VAL A 289 20.97 7.05 7.86
N GLY A 290 20.51 6.71 6.65
CA GLY A 290 20.51 5.36 6.09
C GLY A 290 19.25 4.56 6.47
N PRO A 291 18.81 3.63 5.59
CA PRO A 291 17.56 2.90 5.76
C PRO A 291 17.57 1.96 6.98
N ARG A 292 18.69 1.30 7.25
CA ARG A 292 18.83 0.37 8.37
C ARG A 292 18.78 1.07 9.75
N PRO A 293 19.57 2.12 10.04
CA PRO A 293 19.45 2.88 11.27
C PRO A 293 18.06 3.48 11.44
N PHE A 294 17.47 4.04 10.38
CA PHE A 294 16.13 4.60 10.41
C PHE A 294 15.09 3.60 10.94
N ILE A 295 15.03 2.38 10.35
CA ILE A 295 14.09 1.33 10.79
C ILE A 295 14.31 0.98 12.26
N ARG A 296 15.57 0.87 12.70
CA ARG A 296 15.89 0.54 14.09
C ARG A 296 15.45 1.60 15.10
N TRP A 297 15.49 2.87 14.73
CA TRP A 297 15.09 3.95 15.63
C TRP A 297 13.58 4.23 15.61
N VAL A 298 12.95 4.18 14.44
CA VAL A 298 11.55 4.54 14.31
C VAL A 298 10.60 3.54 14.98
N LEU A 299 10.98 2.25 15.02
CA LEU A 299 10.15 1.23 15.66
C LEU A 299 9.96 1.48 17.17
N PRO A 300 11.00 1.60 18.01
CA PRO A 300 10.82 1.89 19.43
C PRO A 300 10.26 3.31 19.65
N MET A 301 10.52 4.28 18.77
CA MET A 301 9.93 5.63 18.87
C MET A 301 8.42 5.64 18.69
N SER A 302 7.82 4.64 18.03
CA SER A 302 6.36 4.54 17.92
C SER A 302 5.69 4.10 19.24
N LEU A 303 6.39 3.34 20.09
CA LEU A 303 5.84 2.76 21.31
C LEU A 303 5.19 3.76 22.27
N PRO A 304 5.85 4.89 22.65
CA PRO A 304 5.23 5.84 23.57
C PRO A 304 3.91 6.41 23.06
N PHE A 305 3.76 6.59 21.76
CA PHE A 305 2.50 7.09 21.19
C PHE A 305 1.39 6.04 21.22
N GLY A 306 1.69 4.76 20.97
CA GLY A 306 0.73 3.67 21.12
C GLY A 306 0.28 3.49 22.57
N VAL A 307 1.20 3.57 23.52
CA VAL A 307 0.90 3.54 24.95
C VAL A 307 0.08 4.78 25.37
N LEU A 308 0.50 5.97 24.93
CA LEU A 308 -0.22 7.22 25.23
C LEU A 308 -1.66 7.18 24.70
N PHE A 309 -1.88 6.63 23.50
CA PHE A 309 -3.23 6.44 22.96
C PHE A 309 -4.12 5.62 23.90
N LEU A 310 -3.60 4.49 24.41
CA LEU A 310 -4.37 3.59 25.27
C LEU A 310 -4.62 4.14 26.69
N LEU A 311 -3.76 5.06 27.15
CA LEU A 311 -3.87 5.68 28.47
C LEU A 311 -4.60 7.03 28.45
N SER A 312 -4.85 7.61 27.27
CA SER A 312 -5.46 8.93 27.12
C SER A 312 -6.88 8.87 26.56
N HIS A 313 -7.61 9.97 26.73
CA HIS A 313 -8.98 10.14 26.27
C HIS A 313 -9.12 11.49 25.53
N GLY A 314 -10.20 11.64 24.77
CA GLY A 314 -10.52 12.88 24.06
C GLY A 314 -9.45 13.29 23.04
N PRO A 315 -9.17 14.60 22.85
CA PRO A 315 -8.28 15.09 21.82
C PRO A 315 -6.86 14.53 21.90
N LEU A 316 -6.35 14.26 23.11
CA LEU A 316 -5.01 13.72 23.31
C LEU A 316 -4.88 12.31 22.71
N ALA A 317 -5.91 11.48 22.82
CA ALA A 317 -5.92 10.15 22.20
C ALA A 317 -5.82 10.26 20.67
N PHE A 318 -6.50 11.22 20.03
CA PHE A 318 -6.41 11.43 18.58
C PHE A 318 -5.00 11.88 18.15
N VAL A 319 -4.38 12.78 18.91
CA VAL A 319 -3.00 13.20 18.64
C VAL A 319 -2.03 12.02 18.79
N ALA A 320 -2.18 11.24 19.86
CA ALA A 320 -1.37 10.05 20.09
C ALA A 320 -1.54 9.00 18.97
N LEU A 321 -2.79 8.78 18.52
CA LEU A 321 -3.12 7.89 17.40
C LEU A 321 -2.48 8.36 16.08
N ALA A 322 -2.55 9.66 15.79
CA ALA A 322 -1.91 10.27 14.63
C ALA A 322 -0.38 10.08 14.67
N CYS A 323 0.25 10.41 15.81
CA CYS A 323 1.69 10.25 15.99
C CYS A 323 2.11 8.77 15.87
N PHE A 324 1.34 7.85 16.45
CA PHE A 324 1.59 6.42 16.33
C PHE A 324 1.52 5.96 14.88
N GLY A 325 0.46 6.34 14.16
CA GLY A 325 0.29 6.06 12.72
C GLY A 325 1.43 6.60 11.88
N ALA A 326 1.78 7.88 12.07
CA ALA A 326 2.85 8.54 11.33
C ALA A 326 4.20 7.87 11.55
N VAL A 327 4.59 7.64 12.81
CA VAL A 327 5.90 7.07 13.16
C VAL A 327 5.99 5.61 12.73
N LEU A 328 4.99 4.78 13.03
CA LEU A 328 4.99 3.36 12.71
C LEU A 328 5.02 3.11 11.20
N THR A 329 4.18 3.82 10.44
CA THR A 329 4.03 3.60 9.00
C THR A 329 5.20 4.18 8.21
N SER A 330 5.91 5.17 8.75
CA SER A 330 7.10 5.78 8.12
C SER A 330 8.18 4.77 7.74
N SER A 331 8.28 3.65 8.48
CA SER A 331 9.24 2.57 8.19
C SER A 331 8.90 1.76 6.93
N PHE A 332 7.70 1.91 6.34
CA PHE A 332 7.24 1.05 5.26
C PHE A 332 8.05 1.22 3.96
N SER A 333 8.08 2.44 3.41
CA SER A 333 8.84 2.74 2.18
C SER A 333 10.34 2.51 2.35
N VAL A 334 10.86 2.81 3.53
CA VAL A 334 12.28 2.58 3.89
C VAL A 334 12.60 1.09 3.96
N SER A 335 11.65 0.25 4.40
CA SER A 335 11.82 -1.21 4.38
C SER A 335 11.87 -1.75 2.95
N VAL A 336 11.09 -1.20 2.02
CA VAL A 336 11.17 -1.56 0.58
C VAL A 336 12.53 -1.19 0.00
N LEU A 337 13.03 0.00 0.32
CA LEU A 337 14.37 0.44 -0.11
C LEU A 337 15.47 -0.49 0.41
N LEU A 338 15.41 -0.84 1.71
CA LEU A 338 16.38 -1.75 2.32
C LEU A 338 16.30 -3.17 1.72
N ALA A 339 15.09 -3.64 1.40
CA ALA A 339 14.89 -4.92 0.73
C ALA A 339 15.55 -4.97 -0.65
N GLN A 340 15.39 -3.91 -1.44
CA GLN A 340 16.06 -3.78 -2.74
C GLN A 340 17.58 -3.75 -2.60
N ALA A 341 18.11 -3.13 -1.55
CA ALA A 341 19.53 -3.15 -1.24
C ALA A 341 20.03 -4.56 -0.80
N TYR A 342 19.19 -5.37 -0.14
CA TYR A 342 19.53 -6.76 0.20
C TYR A 342 19.42 -7.73 -0.98
N LEU A 343 18.53 -7.47 -1.94
CA LEU A 343 18.39 -8.29 -3.14
C LEU A 343 18.56 -7.45 -4.43
N PRO A 344 19.74 -6.86 -4.67
CA PRO A 344 19.92 -5.92 -5.77
C PRO A 344 19.70 -6.57 -7.15
N ARG A 345 20.00 -7.87 -7.31
CA ARG A 345 19.74 -8.61 -8.56
C ARG A 345 18.27 -8.92 -8.80
N ASN A 346 17.45 -8.82 -7.76
CA ASN A 346 16.03 -9.18 -7.76
C ASN A 346 15.17 -8.12 -7.06
N ALA A 347 15.41 -6.83 -7.34
CA ALA A 347 14.77 -5.71 -6.66
C ALA A 347 13.23 -5.72 -6.75
N GLY A 348 12.66 -6.16 -7.88
CA GLY A 348 11.21 -6.35 -8.02
C GLY A 348 10.66 -7.41 -7.08
N MET A 349 11.34 -8.58 -6.99
CA MET A 349 10.99 -9.63 -6.04
C MET A 349 11.14 -9.15 -4.59
N ALA A 350 12.18 -8.39 -4.27
CA ALA A 350 12.39 -7.81 -2.95
C ALA A 350 11.21 -6.92 -2.53
N SER A 351 10.77 -6.04 -3.43
CA SER A 351 9.59 -5.19 -3.20
C SER A 351 8.32 -6.03 -2.98
N GLY A 352 8.08 -7.04 -3.82
CA GLY A 352 6.93 -7.95 -3.69
C GLY A 352 6.92 -8.73 -2.38
N LEU A 353 8.09 -9.17 -1.90
CA LEU A 353 8.21 -9.85 -0.60
C LEU A 353 7.88 -8.93 0.59
N ILE A 354 8.18 -7.63 0.51
CA ILE A 354 7.84 -6.68 1.57
C ILE A 354 6.38 -6.24 1.47
N VAL A 355 5.96 -5.79 0.29
CA VAL A 355 4.63 -5.18 0.09
C VAL A 355 3.52 -6.26 0.07
N GLY A 356 3.82 -7.42 -0.52
CA GLY A 356 2.86 -8.52 -0.60
C GLY A 356 3.00 -9.51 0.57
N PHE A 357 4.09 -10.27 0.58
CA PHE A 357 4.22 -11.42 1.48
C PHE A 357 4.28 -11.04 2.97
N ALA A 358 5.12 -10.04 3.35
CA ALA A 358 5.26 -9.66 4.75
C ALA A 358 3.99 -9.02 5.32
N ILE A 359 3.28 -8.19 4.55
CA ILE A 359 2.00 -7.60 4.97
C ILE A 359 0.89 -8.65 4.97
N GLY A 360 0.87 -9.54 3.98
CA GLY A 360 -0.08 -10.65 3.93
C GLY A 360 0.02 -11.54 5.19
N LEU A 361 1.25 -11.88 5.62
CA LEU A 361 1.50 -12.58 6.89
C LEU A 361 1.08 -11.75 8.12
N GLY A 362 1.09 -10.43 8.01
CA GLY A 362 0.57 -9.54 9.04
C GLY A 362 -0.91 -9.81 9.36
N GLY A 363 -1.71 -10.22 8.37
CA GLY A 363 -3.11 -10.61 8.55
C GLY A 363 -3.29 -11.81 9.49
N ALA A 364 -2.36 -12.76 9.50
CA ALA A 364 -2.40 -13.89 10.44
C ALA A 364 -2.29 -13.41 11.90
N GLY A 365 -1.46 -12.39 12.15
CA GLY A 365 -1.34 -11.77 13.47
C GLY A 365 -2.64 -11.11 13.93
N VAL A 366 -3.35 -10.44 13.01
CA VAL A 366 -4.67 -9.84 13.33
C VAL A 366 -5.70 -10.91 13.68
N THR A 367 -5.66 -12.07 13.03
CA THR A 367 -6.54 -13.20 13.38
C THR A 367 -6.26 -13.69 14.79
N ALA A 368 -4.99 -13.83 15.18
CA ALA A 368 -4.61 -14.18 16.55
C ALA A 368 -5.08 -13.11 17.55
N LEU A 369 -4.95 -11.83 17.21
CA LEU A 369 -5.49 -10.72 18.01
C LEU A 369 -7.00 -10.74 18.13
N GLY A 370 -7.72 -11.19 17.09
CA GLY A 370 -9.17 -11.38 17.14
C GLY A 370 -9.58 -12.41 18.17
N TRP A 371 -8.87 -13.55 18.20
CA TRP A 371 -9.08 -14.56 19.22
C TRP A 371 -8.76 -14.04 20.64
N VAL A 372 -7.69 -13.24 20.79
CA VAL A 372 -7.38 -12.54 22.04
C VAL A 372 -8.52 -11.60 22.45
N ALA A 373 -9.06 -10.84 21.48
CA ALA A 373 -10.14 -9.89 21.74
C ALA A 373 -11.43 -10.60 22.17
N ASP A 374 -11.75 -11.77 21.59
CA ASP A 374 -12.91 -12.58 22.01
C ASP A 374 -12.77 -13.10 23.46
N ARG A 375 -11.54 -13.40 23.90
CA ARG A 375 -11.28 -14.02 25.20
C ARG A 375 -10.98 -13.05 26.33
N TRP A 376 -10.23 -11.98 26.03
CA TRP A 376 -9.71 -11.01 27.02
C TRP A 376 -10.10 -9.56 26.70
N GLY A 377 -10.95 -9.35 25.69
CA GLY A 377 -11.46 -8.06 25.28
C GLY A 377 -10.53 -7.29 24.33
N VAL A 378 -11.13 -6.34 23.62
CA VAL A 378 -10.47 -5.48 22.64
C VAL A 378 -9.28 -4.69 23.22
N PRO A 379 -9.35 -4.15 24.46
CA PRO A 379 -8.20 -3.44 25.04
C PRO A 379 -6.94 -4.30 25.11
N THR A 380 -7.05 -5.60 25.44
CA THR A 380 -5.91 -6.53 25.48
C THR A 380 -5.27 -6.71 24.11
N ALA A 381 -6.07 -6.88 23.06
CA ALA A 381 -5.57 -6.98 21.69
C ALA A 381 -4.85 -5.69 21.25
N LEU A 382 -5.34 -4.52 21.66
CA LEU A 382 -4.69 -3.23 21.38
C LEU A 382 -3.36 -3.06 22.14
N TRP A 383 -3.31 -3.47 23.41
CA TRP A 383 -2.06 -3.47 24.19
C TRP A 383 -0.98 -4.34 23.52
N ILE A 384 -1.34 -5.56 23.12
CA ILE A 384 -0.42 -6.43 22.38
C ILE A 384 0.02 -5.74 21.09
N SER A 385 -0.91 -5.16 20.31
CA SER A 385 -0.59 -4.45 19.07
C SER A 385 0.36 -3.27 19.31
N ALA A 386 0.17 -2.48 20.38
CA ALA A 386 1.02 -1.36 20.75
C ALA A 386 2.45 -1.79 21.12
N LEU A 387 2.62 -3.01 21.63
CA LEU A 387 3.92 -3.57 22.01
C LEU A 387 4.66 -4.26 20.85
N MET A 388 3.98 -4.61 19.75
CA MET A 388 4.61 -5.27 18.60
C MET A 388 5.79 -4.49 17.98
N PRO A 389 5.80 -3.15 17.93
CA PRO A 389 6.97 -2.41 17.45
C PRO A 389 8.24 -2.68 18.27
N LEU A 390 8.12 -2.99 19.57
CA LEU A 390 9.27 -3.37 20.40
C LEU A 390 9.82 -4.75 20.01
N VAL A 391 8.94 -5.70 19.71
CA VAL A 391 9.33 -7.01 19.17
C VAL A 391 10.00 -6.84 17.80
N ALA A 392 9.39 -6.02 16.92
CA ALA A 392 9.98 -5.72 15.62
C ALA A 392 11.37 -5.05 15.76
N PHE A 393 11.53 -4.14 16.72
CA PHE A 393 12.83 -3.54 17.05
C PHE A 393 13.86 -4.59 17.50
N ALA A 394 13.49 -5.50 18.42
CA ALA A 394 14.38 -6.56 18.88
C ALA A 394 14.89 -7.41 17.70
N VAL A 395 14.02 -7.77 16.75
CA VAL A 395 14.40 -8.48 15.52
C VAL A 395 15.25 -7.57 14.60
N ALA A 396 14.92 -6.28 14.47
CA ALA A 396 15.65 -5.35 13.62
C ALA A 396 17.11 -5.13 14.04
N ARG A 397 17.49 -5.45 15.30
CA ARG A 397 18.88 -5.41 15.75
C ARG A 397 19.76 -6.39 14.99
N PHE A 398 19.20 -7.46 14.43
CA PHE A 398 19.92 -8.47 13.66
C PHE A 398 20.04 -8.11 12.16
N LEU A 399 19.45 -7.00 11.69
CA LEU A 399 19.62 -6.56 10.31
C LEU A 399 21.10 -6.20 10.04
N PRO A 400 21.80 -6.85 9.09
CA PRO A 400 23.18 -6.50 8.73
C PRO A 400 23.20 -5.21 7.87
N PRO A 401 24.35 -4.54 7.73
CA PRO A 401 24.50 -3.48 6.73
C PRO A 401 24.42 -4.06 5.31
N PRO A 402 23.83 -3.38 4.34
CA PRO A 402 23.92 -3.75 2.93
C PRO A 402 25.39 -3.76 2.47
N ARG A 403 25.80 -4.76 1.67
CA ARG A 403 27.21 -4.94 1.29
C ARG A 403 27.78 -3.80 0.44
N ASP A 404 26.95 -3.15 -0.34
CA ASP A 404 27.39 -2.09 -1.25
C ASP A 404 27.48 -0.69 -0.59
N LEU A 405 26.94 -0.52 0.63
CA LEU A 405 27.10 0.69 1.46
C LEU A 405 28.33 0.61 2.39
N ALA A 406 28.97 -0.56 2.51
CA ALA A 406 30.15 -0.76 3.34
C ALA A 406 31.47 -0.45 2.58
N ALA A 407 31.40 -0.14 1.28
CA ALA A 407 32.54 0.11 0.40
C ALA A 407 32.65 1.59 -0.06
N ALA A 408 31.80 2.46 0.46
CA ALA A 408 31.85 3.91 0.27
C ALA A 408 32.08 4.61 1.63
#